data_6928a3f7454fc0301bd5840cab75ac7b
#
_entry.id   6928a3f7454fc0301bd5840cab75ac7b
#
_cell.length_a   1.000
_cell.length_b   1.000
_cell.length_c   1.000
_cell.angle_alpha   90.00
_cell.angle_beta   90.00
_cell.angle_gamma   90.00
#
_symmetry.space_group_name_H-M   'P 1'
#
loop_
_entity.id
_entity.type
_entity.pdbx_description
1 polymer ?
#
loop_
_entity_poly.entity_id
_entity_poly.type
_entity_poly.pdbx_seq_one_letter_code
_entity_poly.pdbx_strand_id
1 'polypeptide(L)'
;MRLSRFAAFSTIALVAAVAVAAPSHAQVPTATDPGSAASDWDGFIPEYGVSQDVAPEVGNIIDGTIAIDLKDDASEDDVADVGRLIGHTLRAASDESKEDKIELADVDPSEESTLLEKLRADARVENAEAISVLRATFVPDDPLYASKQWHLKQVKAESAWEYGCGRGVTVAVIDTGVACFDKGPFSRGTDLGGTRCEGGWNFIDNNAEAVDDQGHGTHVAGTIAQTTNNGKGTAGLAYCATLMPVKVLNARGWGTNVGVAQGIRYAADHGAQVINMSLGGPIKSKILEDAVKHARSKGVVIVAAAGNSGRAVGYPAAYPEVIAVSATDSNDNIAWFSSRGPEVAIGAPGVSVTQQTICNGGKNKCEIFGTFNGTSMASPHVAGAAAMVVSMGITDPDAVKATLQASAKPKDDPKLFGAGILDASAASMRVWWFHLGLRVLALLGIAIAVTRSIKKKGSKTRTSPFTWASAAFGAVGLAPFLPLTGLVSRVNGIGLDLLMRPLGEWDLVFSAGLHRYLPLASALPALAGLLLFYGTKRMRAGLGGFALGSAALLTQIAITADTTFFLGSFGLRAFAVANALVCAWIARTALDEK
;
A
#
# COMPACT_ATOMS: atom_id res chain seq x y z
N MET A 1 -13.82 -42.11 25.55
CA MET A 1 -14.50 -40.82 25.49
C MET A 1 -13.69 -39.74 26.23
N ARG A 2 -12.39 -39.62 25.99
CA ARG A 2 -11.46 -38.61 26.62
C ARG A 2 -10.35 -38.11 25.69
N LEU A 3 -10.57 -38.11 24.38
CA LEU A 3 -9.56 -37.65 23.38
C LEU A 3 -9.93 -36.34 22.66
N SER A 4 -11.11 -35.74 22.95
CA SER A 4 -11.60 -34.56 22.22
C SER A 4 -11.19 -33.18 22.81
N ARG A 5 -10.52 -33.15 23.97
CA ARG A 5 -10.13 -31.87 24.60
C ARG A 5 -8.71 -31.39 24.26
N PHE A 6 -7.88 -32.23 23.72
CA PHE A 6 -6.48 -31.88 23.35
C PHE A 6 -6.35 -31.28 21.93
N ALA A 7 -7.23 -31.65 21.01
CA ALA A 7 -7.13 -31.18 19.61
C ALA A 7 -7.54 -29.71 19.40
N ALA A 8 -8.47 -29.21 20.22
CA ALA A 8 -8.93 -27.80 20.07
C ALA A 8 -7.91 -26.76 20.56
N PHE A 9 -7.06 -27.14 21.53
CA PHE A 9 -5.98 -26.27 22.01
C PHE A 9 -4.77 -26.28 21.05
N SER A 10 -4.53 -27.39 20.36
CA SER A 10 -3.40 -27.50 19.42
C SER A 10 -3.58 -26.69 18.14
N THR A 11 -4.82 -26.47 17.67
CA THR A 11 -5.06 -25.72 16.43
C THR A 11 -4.97 -24.21 16.66
N ILE A 12 -5.36 -23.71 17.83
CA ILE A 12 -5.18 -22.31 18.22
C ILE A 12 -3.69 -22.04 18.56
N ALA A 13 -3.01 -22.99 19.18
CA ALA A 13 -1.58 -22.92 19.46
C ALA A 13 -0.72 -23.00 18.18
N LEU A 14 -1.17 -23.71 17.14
CA LEU A 14 -0.43 -23.82 15.87
C LEU A 14 -0.50 -22.51 15.07
N VAL A 15 -1.63 -21.78 15.09
CA VAL A 15 -1.73 -20.45 14.47
C VAL A 15 -0.93 -19.41 15.26
N ALA A 16 -0.86 -19.51 16.58
CA ALA A 16 -0.02 -18.64 17.41
C ALA A 16 1.49 -18.99 17.31
N ALA A 17 1.84 -20.27 17.13
CA ALA A 17 3.23 -20.70 17.01
C ALA A 17 3.88 -20.36 15.66
N VAL A 18 3.10 -20.28 14.57
CA VAL A 18 3.59 -19.81 13.28
C VAL A 18 3.85 -18.29 13.28
N ALA A 19 3.16 -17.53 14.14
CA ALA A 19 3.41 -16.10 14.32
C ALA A 19 4.65 -15.77 15.17
N VAL A 20 5.19 -16.75 15.93
CA VAL A 20 6.31 -16.55 16.88
C VAL A 20 7.66 -17.09 16.38
N ALA A 21 7.69 -17.89 15.30
CA ALA A 21 8.93 -18.39 14.71
C ALA A 21 9.48 -17.41 13.66
N ALA A 22 9.84 -16.19 14.08
CA ALA A 22 10.79 -15.36 13.34
C ALA A 22 12.21 -15.73 13.79
N PRO A 23 13.20 -15.83 12.90
CA PRO A 23 14.55 -16.16 13.27
C PRO A 23 15.15 -15.03 14.13
N SER A 24 15.52 -15.37 15.36
CA SER A 24 16.35 -14.55 16.22
C SER A 24 17.75 -14.47 15.61
N HIS A 25 18.15 -13.37 15.04
CA HIS A 25 19.54 -12.94 14.93
C HIS A 25 19.62 -11.46 14.56
N ALA A 26 19.67 -10.63 15.58
CA ALA A 26 20.55 -9.47 15.68
C ALA A 26 20.67 -9.12 17.16
N GLN A 27 21.79 -9.44 17.75
CA GLN A 27 22.20 -8.84 19.02
C GLN A 27 22.37 -7.34 18.75
N VAL A 28 21.49 -6.55 19.33
CA VAL A 28 21.69 -5.10 19.46
C VAL A 28 22.92 -4.91 20.33
N PRO A 29 23.94 -4.16 19.91
CA PRO A 29 25.03 -3.76 20.81
C PRO A 29 24.41 -2.94 21.94
N THR A 30 24.63 -3.36 23.17
CA THR A 30 24.32 -2.57 24.36
C THR A 30 25.10 -1.28 24.28
N ALA A 31 24.41 -0.17 24.01
CA ALA A 31 24.96 1.15 24.21
C ALA A 31 25.29 1.30 25.68
N THR A 32 26.57 1.56 25.98
CA THR A 32 27.04 1.97 27.28
C THR A 32 26.34 3.25 27.69
N ASP A 33 25.67 3.17 28.82
CA ASP A 33 24.97 4.21 29.54
C ASP A 33 25.73 5.54 29.55
N PRO A 34 25.25 6.64 28.95
CA PRO A 34 25.61 7.99 29.34
C PRO A 34 24.57 8.42 30.38
N GLY A 35 25.07 8.58 31.61
CA GLY A 35 24.31 8.86 32.80
C GLY A 35 23.25 9.95 32.65
N SER A 36 22.15 9.68 33.31
CA SER A 36 21.16 10.60 33.88
C SER A 36 20.87 11.90 33.12
N ALA A 37 20.08 11.80 32.03
CA ALA A 37 19.28 12.91 31.50
C ALA A 37 17.99 12.36 30.88
N ALA A 38 17.33 11.43 31.57
CA ALA A 38 16.03 10.89 31.17
C ALA A 38 15.02 11.12 32.29
N SER A 39 14.76 12.39 32.61
CA SER A 39 13.79 12.72 33.65
C SER A 39 12.86 13.88 33.34
N ASP A 40 12.94 14.52 32.18
CA ASP A 40 12.11 15.71 31.93
C ASP A 40 11.07 15.56 30.78
N TRP A 41 10.86 14.34 30.27
CA TRP A 41 9.82 14.12 29.26
C TRP A 41 8.50 13.56 29.78
N ASP A 42 8.43 13.19 31.07
CA ASP A 42 7.20 12.66 31.68
C ASP A 42 6.15 13.75 32.01
N GLY A 43 6.43 15.02 31.70
CA GLY A 43 5.53 16.15 31.95
C GLY A 43 4.84 16.72 30.72
N PHE A 44 5.09 16.20 29.52
CA PHE A 44 4.63 16.81 28.27
C PHE A 44 3.50 16.05 27.56
N ILE A 45 2.56 15.49 28.30
CA ILE A 45 1.20 15.25 27.76
C ILE A 45 0.32 16.29 28.42
N PRO A 46 -0.04 17.38 27.74
CA PRO A 46 -1.06 18.27 28.25
C PRO A 46 -2.28 17.42 28.59
N GLU A 47 -2.94 17.68 29.72
CA GLU A 47 -4.26 17.15 30.04
C GLU A 47 -5.28 17.75 29.05
N TYR A 48 -5.22 17.34 27.79
CA TYR A 48 -6.22 17.69 26.78
C TYR A 48 -7.41 16.75 26.91
N GLY A 49 -8.00 16.51 27.99
CA GLY A 49 -9.29 15.80 28.14
C GLY A 49 -9.46 14.49 27.31
N VAL A 50 -8.44 14.08 26.57
CA VAL A 50 -8.44 12.86 25.75
C VAL A 50 -8.14 11.69 26.68
N SER A 51 -9.14 10.85 26.92
CA SER A 51 -8.92 9.61 27.65
C SER A 51 -7.83 8.81 26.97
N GLN A 52 -6.84 8.33 27.73
CA GLN A 52 -5.70 7.56 27.22
C GLN A 52 -6.11 6.26 26.50
N ASP A 53 -7.38 5.88 26.56
CA ASP A 53 -7.90 4.60 26.04
C ASP A 53 -8.41 4.68 24.60
N VAL A 54 -8.59 5.87 24.01
CA VAL A 54 -9.01 6.04 22.63
C VAL A 54 -8.05 6.98 21.92
N ALA A 55 -7.08 6.41 21.20
CA ALA A 55 -6.21 7.20 20.36
C ALA A 55 -7.03 7.84 19.23
N PRO A 56 -7.10 9.18 19.12
CA PRO A 56 -7.80 9.84 18.02
C PRO A 56 -7.17 9.45 16.68
N GLU A 57 -7.95 9.44 15.61
CA GLU A 57 -7.45 9.18 14.26
C GLU A 57 -6.49 10.28 13.80
N VAL A 58 -5.47 9.93 13.02
CA VAL A 58 -4.52 10.90 12.46
C VAL A 58 -5.25 11.91 11.58
N GLY A 59 -5.02 13.19 11.82
CA GLY A 59 -5.70 14.28 11.12
C GLY A 59 -7.05 14.66 11.70
N ASN A 60 -7.50 14.01 12.78
CA ASN A 60 -8.69 14.44 13.49
C ASN A 60 -8.38 15.67 14.33
N ILE A 61 -9.35 16.56 14.38
CA ILE A 61 -9.38 17.71 15.26
C ILE A 61 -9.72 17.21 16.66
N ILE A 62 -9.06 17.75 17.67
CA ILE A 62 -9.45 17.57 19.07
C ILE A 62 -10.57 18.58 19.32
N ASP A 63 -11.81 18.09 19.31
CA ASP A 63 -12.97 18.95 19.55
C ASP A 63 -12.92 19.60 20.94
N GLY A 64 -13.28 20.86 20.99
CA GLY A 64 -13.41 21.59 22.25
C GLY A 64 -12.14 22.25 22.78
N THR A 65 -11.04 22.26 22.03
CA THR A 65 -9.85 23.05 22.36
C THR A 65 -9.29 23.72 21.11
N ILE A 66 -9.03 25.00 21.16
CA ILE A 66 -8.42 25.79 20.08
C ILE A 66 -7.06 26.34 20.50
N ALA A 67 -6.15 26.42 19.54
CA ALA A 67 -4.86 27.08 19.71
C ALA A 67 -4.93 28.50 19.14
N ILE A 68 -4.34 29.45 19.85
CA ILE A 68 -4.34 30.88 19.54
C ILE A 68 -2.90 31.36 19.60
N ASP A 69 -2.38 31.76 18.46
CA ASP A 69 -1.05 32.29 18.28
C ASP A 69 -1.16 33.82 18.24
N LEU A 70 -0.72 34.50 19.30
CA LEU A 70 -0.70 35.94 19.36
C LEU A 70 0.65 36.45 18.85
N LYS A 71 0.72 37.73 18.52
CA LYS A 71 1.98 38.35 18.14
C LYS A 71 3.00 38.27 19.26
N ASP A 72 4.26 38.06 18.90
CA ASP A 72 5.37 37.91 19.86
C ASP A 72 5.51 39.09 20.83
N ASP A 73 5.08 40.30 20.42
CA ASP A 73 5.10 41.51 21.24
C ASP A 73 3.83 41.74 22.05
N ALA A 74 2.89 40.79 22.03
CA ALA A 74 1.65 40.89 22.81
C ALA A 74 1.93 40.86 24.32
N SER A 75 1.30 41.80 25.03
CA SER A 75 1.37 41.91 26.49
C SER A 75 0.45 40.89 27.18
N GLU A 76 0.64 40.65 28.47
CA GLU A 76 -0.28 39.84 29.29
C GLU A 76 -1.71 40.45 29.33
N ASP A 77 -1.83 41.77 29.20
CA ASP A 77 -3.12 42.43 29.09
C ASP A 77 -3.80 42.13 27.74
N ASP A 78 -3.02 42.02 26.65
CA ASP A 78 -3.52 41.62 25.33
C ASP A 78 -4.04 40.19 25.36
N VAL A 79 -3.29 39.24 25.98
CA VAL A 79 -3.74 37.87 26.19
C VAL A 79 -5.08 37.83 26.94
N ALA A 80 -5.18 38.59 28.05
CA ALA A 80 -6.41 38.67 28.82
C ALA A 80 -7.57 39.29 28.03
N ASP A 81 -7.28 40.28 27.18
CA ASP A 81 -8.28 40.93 26.33
C ASP A 81 -8.80 40.01 25.22
N VAL A 82 -7.93 39.22 24.61
CA VAL A 82 -8.32 38.21 23.63
C VAL A 82 -9.15 37.11 24.29
N GLY A 83 -8.82 36.69 25.51
CA GLY A 83 -9.65 35.76 26.28
C GLY A 83 -11.05 36.34 26.54
N ARG A 84 -11.13 37.63 26.93
CA ARG A 84 -12.43 38.32 27.11
C ARG A 84 -13.24 38.45 25.81
N LEU A 85 -12.56 38.63 24.67
CA LEU A 85 -13.21 38.74 23.36
C LEU A 85 -13.99 37.46 23.01
N ILE A 86 -13.44 36.30 23.35
CA ILE A 86 -14.08 35.00 23.07
C ILE A 86 -14.88 34.45 24.26
N GLY A 87 -14.80 35.10 25.45
CA GLY A 87 -15.50 34.66 26.65
C GLY A 87 -14.86 33.48 27.38
N HIS A 88 -13.59 33.18 27.08
CA HIS A 88 -12.84 32.04 27.63
C HIS A 88 -11.53 32.49 28.26
N THR A 89 -11.05 31.72 29.24
CA THR A 89 -9.74 31.94 29.82
C THR A 89 -8.67 31.28 28.93
N LEU A 90 -7.66 32.06 28.58
CA LEU A 90 -6.51 31.54 27.85
C LEU A 90 -5.50 30.95 28.83
N ARG A 91 -4.80 29.91 28.41
CA ARG A 91 -3.68 29.30 29.13
C ARG A 91 -2.55 29.02 28.15
N ALA A 92 -1.32 29.29 28.55
CA ALA A 92 -0.17 28.98 27.72
C ALA A 92 -0.15 27.46 27.36
N ALA A 93 0.20 27.14 26.14
CA ALA A 93 0.26 25.75 25.69
C ALA A 93 1.37 24.97 26.42
N SER A 94 2.50 25.63 26.74
CA SER A 94 3.60 25.10 27.54
C SER A 94 4.35 26.24 28.21
N ASP A 95 5.39 25.94 29.01
CA ASP A 95 6.23 26.99 29.58
C ASP A 95 7.05 27.70 28.49
N GLU A 96 7.51 26.98 27.48
CA GLU A 96 8.22 27.54 26.32
C GLU A 96 7.27 28.42 25.47
N SER A 97 6.03 28.00 25.29
CA SER A 97 5.03 28.74 24.49
C SER A 97 4.61 30.10 25.09
N LYS A 98 5.00 30.39 26.36
CA LYS A 98 4.79 31.72 26.95
C LYS A 98 5.62 32.80 26.28
N GLU A 99 6.81 32.45 25.78
CA GLU A 99 7.65 33.38 25.02
C GLU A 99 7.08 33.63 23.63
N ASP A 100 6.59 32.56 22.97
CA ASP A 100 6.00 32.61 21.62
C ASP A 100 4.53 32.99 21.61
N LYS A 101 3.91 33.29 22.80
CA LYS A 101 2.52 33.69 22.97
C LYS A 101 1.49 32.75 22.35
N ILE A 102 1.77 31.42 22.38
CA ILE A 102 0.83 30.39 21.95
C ILE A 102 -0.04 29.99 23.13
N GLU A 103 -1.32 30.31 23.04
CA GLU A 103 -2.31 30.09 24.07
C GLU A 103 -3.34 29.04 23.65
N LEU A 104 -3.98 28.40 24.62
CA LEU A 104 -5.05 27.43 24.43
C LEU A 104 -6.32 27.96 25.11
N ALA A 105 -7.47 27.70 24.49
CA ALA A 105 -8.78 27.92 25.07
C ALA A 105 -9.64 26.66 24.94
N ASP A 106 -10.28 26.26 26.05
CA ASP A 106 -11.30 25.23 26.03
C ASP A 106 -12.65 25.87 25.67
N VAL A 107 -13.28 25.39 24.58
CA VAL A 107 -14.47 25.97 23.97
C VAL A 107 -15.55 24.91 23.75
N ASP A 108 -16.80 25.31 23.58
CA ASP A 108 -17.83 24.38 23.14
C ASP A 108 -17.61 24.03 21.64
N PRO A 109 -17.59 22.75 21.26
CA PRO A 109 -17.39 22.35 19.86
C PRO A 109 -18.37 22.99 18.87
N SER A 110 -19.59 23.33 19.34
CA SER A 110 -20.60 24.00 18.51
C SER A 110 -20.28 25.46 18.21
N GLU A 111 -19.45 26.13 19.03
CA GLU A 111 -19.03 27.51 18.88
C GLU A 111 -17.65 27.67 18.24
N GLU A 112 -16.87 26.59 18.15
CA GLU A 112 -15.46 26.58 17.73
C GLU A 112 -15.24 27.37 16.42
N SER A 113 -15.99 27.08 15.38
CA SER A 113 -15.83 27.72 14.07
C SER A 113 -16.08 29.25 14.14
N THR A 114 -17.05 29.67 14.93
CA THR A 114 -17.40 31.08 15.10
C THR A 114 -16.33 31.82 15.91
N LEU A 115 -15.76 31.15 16.93
CA LEU A 115 -14.70 31.72 17.75
C LEU A 115 -13.39 31.83 16.95
N LEU A 116 -13.05 30.83 16.12
CA LEU A 116 -11.90 30.90 15.22
C LEU A 116 -12.00 32.04 14.21
N GLU A 117 -13.19 32.31 13.65
CA GLU A 117 -13.40 33.48 12.76
C GLU A 117 -13.19 34.82 13.49
N LYS A 118 -13.69 34.93 14.73
CA LYS A 118 -13.48 36.14 15.55
C LYS A 118 -11.99 36.35 15.87
N LEU A 119 -11.30 35.30 16.26
CA LEU A 119 -9.88 35.36 16.61
C LEU A 119 -9.02 35.76 15.41
N ARG A 120 -9.25 35.15 14.25
CA ARG A 120 -8.51 35.46 13.00
C ARG A 120 -8.75 36.90 12.51
N ALA A 121 -9.82 37.55 12.96
CA ALA A 121 -10.12 38.96 12.66
C ALA A 121 -9.46 39.95 13.64
N ASP A 122 -8.93 39.48 14.78
CA ASP A 122 -8.30 40.35 15.77
C ASP A 122 -6.84 40.65 15.38
N ALA A 123 -6.48 41.91 15.39
CA ALA A 123 -5.14 42.35 14.95
C ALA A 123 -3.99 41.90 15.86
N ARG A 124 -4.28 41.42 17.07
CA ARG A 124 -3.28 40.86 18.02
C ARG A 124 -2.98 39.38 17.79
N VAL A 125 -3.86 38.67 17.06
CA VAL A 125 -3.74 37.27 16.75
C VAL A 125 -3.04 37.10 15.41
N GLU A 126 -1.98 36.31 15.37
CA GLU A 126 -1.31 35.91 14.11
C GLU A 126 -2.02 34.75 13.45
N ASN A 127 -2.39 33.74 14.26
CA ASN A 127 -3.15 32.58 13.80
C ASN A 127 -4.08 32.05 14.89
N ALA A 128 -5.18 31.40 14.49
CA ALA A 128 -6.04 30.63 15.38
C ALA A 128 -6.55 29.39 14.64
N GLU A 129 -6.39 28.21 15.25
CA GLU A 129 -6.74 26.94 14.64
C GLU A 129 -7.23 25.91 15.65
N ALA A 130 -7.97 24.92 15.16
CA ALA A 130 -8.33 23.74 15.92
C ALA A 130 -7.09 22.85 16.12
N ILE A 131 -6.98 22.21 17.27
CA ILE A 131 -5.85 21.31 17.55
C ILE A 131 -6.03 20.00 16.77
N SER A 132 -4.98 19.63 16.03
CA SER A 132 -4.95 18.38 15.29
C SER A 132 -3.97 17.38 15.91
N VAL A 133 -4.32 16.08 15.84
CA VAL A 133 -3.46 15.02 16.33
C VAL A 133 -2.37 14.71 15.32
N LEU A 134 -1.12 14.84 15.75
CA LEU A 134 0.05 14.39 15.01
C LEU A 134 0.55 13.07 15.59
N ARG A 135 0.88 12.10 14.73
CA ARG A 135 1.45 10.81 15.13
C ARG A 135 2.80 10.62 14.49
N ALA A 136 3.72 9.98 15.22
CA ALA A 136 4.97 9.53 14.63
C ALA A 136 4.65 8.48 13.55
N THR A 137 5.00 8.77 12.30
CA THR A 137 4.92 7.83 11.18
C THR A 137 6.18 6.99 11.11
N PHE A 138 6.06 5.79 10.49
CA PHE A 138 7.24 4.99 10.18
C PHE A 138 8.11 5.76 9.18
N VAL A 139 9.36 5.94 9.52
CA VAL A 139 10.39 6.46 8.63
C VAL A 139 11.45 5.37 8.48
N PRO A 140 11.78 4.94 7.25
CA PRO A 140 12.84 3.96 7.04
C PRO A 140 14.17 4.43 7.61
N ASP A 141 14.96 3.49 8.13
CA ASP A 141 16.31 3.73 8.64
C ASP A 141 17.37 3.84 7.53
N ASP A 142 16.95 3.83 6.29
CA ASP A 142 17.81 3.96 5.10
C ASP A 142 18.42 5.37 5.06
N PRO A 143 19.76 5.52 5.08
CA PRO A 143 20.42 6.82 5.33
C PRO A 143 20.09 7.93 4.33
N LEU A 144 19.77 7.56 3.09
CA LEU A 144 19.44 8.53 2.04
C LEU A 144 17.94 8.86 1.98
N TYR A 145 17.08 8.14 2.74
CA TYR A 145 15.64 8.36 2.70
C TYR A 145 15.27 9.79 3.11
N ALA A 146 15.67 10.20 4.30
CA ALA A 146 15.31 11.51 4.85
C ALA A 146 15.83 12.68 4.00
N SER A 147 17.08 12.56 3.50
CA SER A 147 17.81 13.66 2.87
C SER A 147 17.69 13.72 1.34
N LYS A 148 17.42 12.60 0.66
CA LYS A 148 17.47 12.49 -0.80
C LYS A 148 16.18 11.99 -1.45
N GLN A 149 15.30 11.28 -0.70
CA GLN A 149 14.12 10.67 -1.29
C GLN A 149 12.83 11.47 -1.04
N TRP A 150 12.87 12.78 -1.31
CA TRP A 150 11.70 13.65 -1.29
C TRP A 150 10.52 13.08 -2.11
N HIS A 151 10.84 12.36 -3.18
CA HIS A 151 9.89 11.77 -4.12
C HIS A 151 8.99 10.70 -3.48
N LEU A 152 9.50 9.89 -2.55
CA LEU A 152 8.69 8.93 -1.80
C LEU A 152 7.77 9.64 -0.80
N LYS A 153 8.24 10.74 -0.19
CA LYS A 153 7.39 11.57 0.68
C LYS A 153 6.26 12.23 -0.11
N GLN A 154 6.54 12.76 -1.31
CA GLN A 154 5.53 13.38 -2.17
C GLN A 154 4.40 12.42 -2.54
N VAL A 155 4.71 11.15 -2.85
CA VAL A 155 3.69 10.12 -3.13
C VAL A 155 3.11 9.50 -1.85
N LYS A 156 3.47 10.00 -0.67
CA LYS A 156 3.02 9.56 0.67
C LYS A 156 3.29 8.08 0.93
N ALA A 157 4.49 7.63 0.61
CA ALA A 157 4.91 6.24 0.74
C ALA A 157 4.76 5.72 2.18
N GLU A 158 5.16 6.52 3.18
CA GLU A 158 5.09 6.16 4.61
C GLU A 158 3.67 5.76 5.02
N SER A 159 2.67 6.57 4.68
CA SER A 159 1.27 6.27 4.96
C SER A 159 0.73 5.13 4.10
N ALA A 160 1.23 4.96 2.87
CA ALA A 160 0.83 3.87 1.99
C ALA A 160 1.28 2.51 2.52
N TRP A 161 2.46 2.43 3.15
CA TRP A 161 3.03 1.21 3.72
C TRP A 161 2.21 0.61 4.88
N GLU A 162 1.35 1.41 5.52
CA GLU A 162 0.40 0.89 6.52
C GLU A 162 -0.60 -0.11 5.91
N TYR A 163 -0.91 0.03 4.61
CA TYR A 163 -1.87 -0.82 3.90
C TYR A 163 -1.23 -1.99 3.16
N GLY A 164 0.06 -1.91 2.85
CA GLY A 164 0.80 -2.96 2.16
C GLY A 164 2.09 -2.47 1.52
N CYS A 165 2.93 -3.42 1.13
CA CYS A 165 4.26 -3.18 0.55
C CYS A 165 4.45 -3.83 -0.83
N GLY A 166 3.37 -4.24 -1.51
CA GLY A 166 3.45 -4.91 -2.81
C GLY A 166 3.75 -6.43 -2.74
N ARG A 167 3.64 -7.05 -1.56
CA ARG A 167 3.96 -8.48 -1.36
C ARG A 167 3.09 -9.40 -2.24
N GLY A 168 3.75 -10.41 -2.83
CA GLY A 168 3.13 -11.38 -3.72
C GLY A 168 2.89 -10.88 -5.15
N VAL A 169 3.41 -9.70 -5.50
CA VAL A 169 3.33 -9.15 -6.86
C VAL A 169 4.70 -9.20 -7.53
N THR A 170 4.73 -9.65 -8.78
CA THR A 170 5.91 -9.61 -9.64
C THR A 170 5.81 -8.41 -10.57
N VAL A 171 6.81 -7.52 -10.50
CA VAL A 171 6.94 -6.35 -11.38
C VAL A 171 8.08 -6.61 -12.37
N ALA A 172 7.75 -6.67 -13.65
CA ALA A 172 8.77 -6.75 -14.69
C ALA A 172 9.34 -5.35 -14.98
N VAL A 173 10.65 -5.25 -14.92
CA VAL A 173 11.42 -4.06 -15.30
C VAL A 173 12.01 -4.31 -16.68
N ILE A 174 11.36 -3.78 -17.71
CA ILE A 174 11.79 -3.90 -19.12
C ILE A 174 12.69 -2.73 -19.44
N ASP A 175 14.03 -2.94 -19.34
CA ASP A 175 15.01 -1.87 -19.34
C ASP A 175 16.41 -2.38 -19.72
N THR A 176 17.49 -1.80 -19.17
CA THR A 176 18.90 -2.18 -19.36
C THR A 176 19.33 -3.43 -18.56
N GLY A 177 18.41 -4.06 -17.83
CA GLY A 177 18.66 -5.11 -16.84
C GLY A 177 18.53 -4.56 -15.42
N VAL A 178 18.78 -5.39 -14.41
CA VAL A 178 18.81 -5.01 -12.98
C VAL A 178 20.00 -5.69 -12.31
N ALA A 179 20.68 -4.98 -11.41
CA ALA A 179 21.80 -5.52 -10.64
C ALA A 179 21.33 -6.48 -9.52
N CYS A 180 20.60 -7.54 -9.91
CA CYS A 180 20.06 -8.56 -8.99
C CYS A 180 21.07 -9.65 -8.60
N PHE A 181 22.15 -9.82 -9.37
CA PHE A 181 23.15 -10.87 -9.17
C PHE A 181 24.55 -10.42 -9.58
N ASP A 182 25.57 -11.13 -9.11
CA ASP A 182 26.95 -10.93 -9.54
C ASP A 182 27.18 -11.57 -10.90
N LYS A 183 27.81 -10.85 -11.84
CA LYS A 183 28.16 -11.37 -13.16
C LYS A 183 29.39 -10.64 -13.73
N GLY A 184 30.49 -11.37 -13.90
CA GLY A 184 31.73 -10.81 -14.45
C GLY A 184 32.19 -9.57 -13.65
N PRO A 185 32.34 -8.40 -14.29
CA PRO A 185 32.73 -7.17 -13.61
C PRO A 185 31.56 -6.50 -12.83
N PHE A 186 30.32 -6.94 -13.04
CA PHE A 186 29.13 -6.34 -12.42
C PHE A 186 28.78 -7.08 -11.13
N SER A 187 28.54 -6.32 -10.07
CA SER A 187 28.16 -6.86 -8.77
C SER A 187 26.68 -6.60 -8.53
N ARG A 188 26.06 -7.49 -7.75
CA ARG A 188 24.73 -7.23 -7.19
C ARG A 188 24.71 -5.89 -6.49
N GLY A 189 23.62 -5.14 -6.67
CA GLY A 189 23.40 -3.88 -5.98
C GLY A 189 23.55 -4.04 -4.47
N THR A 190 24.34 -3.17 -3.85
CA THR A 190 24.69 -3.24 -2.42
C THR A 190 23.46 -3.15 -1.52
N ASP A 191 22.39 -2.53 -2.03
CA ASP A 191 21.13 -2.29 -1.35
C ASP A 191 19.94 -3.06 -1.98
N LEU A 192 20.22 -4.06 -2.81
CA LEU A 192 19.25 -5.02 -3.36
C LEU A 192 19.34 -6.39 -2.67
N GLY A 193 20.03 -6.48 -1.51
CA GLY A 193 20.27 -7.74 -0.81
C GLY A 193 18.99 -8.44 -0.36
N GLY A 194 18.01 -7.70 0.11
CA GLY A 194 16.70 -8.20 0.54
C GLY A 194 15.63 -8.21 -0.55
N THR A 195 15.89 -7.58 -1.69
CA THR A 195 14.95 -7.54 -2.82
C THR A 195 14.90 -8.89 -3.52
N ARG A 196 13.70 -9.42 -3.71
CA ARG A 196 13.47 -10.65 -4.47
C ARG A 196 13.56 -10.35 -5.95
N CYS A 197 14.45 -11.07 -6.64
CA CYS A 197 14.56 -11.03 -8.09
C CYS A 197 14.37 -12.45 -8.62
N GLU A 198 13.34 -12.65 -9.43
CA GLU A 198 12.98 -13.97 -9.94
C GLU A 198 12.62 -13.90 -11.44
N GLY A 199 12.93 -14.95 -12.15
CA GLY A 199 12.74 -15.00 -13.61
C GLY A 199 13.63 -13.97 -14.30
N GLY A 200 13.19 -13.54 -15.46
CA GLY A 200 13.92 -12.57 -16.25
C GLY A 200 14.60 -13.16 -17.47
N TRP A 201 14.91 -12.27 -18.43
CA TRP A 201 15.54 -12.66 -19.68
C TRP A 201 16.31 -11.48 -20.29
N ASN A 202 17.43 -11.79 -20.89
CA ASN A 202 18.26 -10.85 -21.63
C ASN A 202 18.06 -11.07 -23.14
N PHE A 203 17.34 -10.16 -23.79
CA PHE A 203 17.08 -10.19 -25.23
C PHE A 203 18.22 -9.60 -26.06
N ILE A 204 19.22 -8.99 -25.43
CA ILE A 204 20.43 -8.50 -26.13
C ILE A 204 21.36 -9.68 -26.42
N ASP A 205 21.61 -10.52 -25.39
CA ASP A 205 22.53 -11.66 -25.49
C ASP A 205 21.80 -13.02 -25.58
N ASN A 206 20.44 -13.00 -25.60
CA ASN A 206 19.57 -14.16 -25.70
C ASN A 206 19.84 -15.24 -24.65
N ASN A 207 19.85 -14.84 -23.37
CA ASN A 207 20.08 -15.75 -22.24
C ASN A 207 19.30 -15.29 -21.00
N ALA A 208 19.35 -16.06 -19.90
CA ALA A 208 18.64 -15.75 -18.66
C ALA A 208 19.35 -14.70 -17.77
N GLU A 209 20.46 -14.11 -18.22
CA GLU A 209 21.29 -13.22 -17.42
C GLU A 209 20.95 -11.75 -17.72
N ALA A 210 19.87 -11.25 -17.15
CA ALA A 210 19.40 -9.89 -17.31
C ALA A 210 20.10 -8.89 -16.36
N VAL A 211 21.44 -8.98 -16.27
CA VAL A 211 22.27 -8.08 -15.46
C VAL A 211 22.33 -6.70 -16.11
N ASP A 212 22.28 -5.66 -15.29
CA ASP A 212 22.42 -4.29 -15.75
C ASP A 212 23.89 -3.93 -15.99
N ASP A 213 24.18 -3.42 -17.17
CA ASP A 213 25.50 -2.98 -17.61
C ASP A 213 25.54 -1.46 -17.93
N GLN A 214 24.44 -0.74 -17.56
CA GLN A 214 24.28 0.69 -17.85
C GLN A 214 23.90 1.50 -16.57
N GLY A 215 23.05 0.96 -15.70
CA GLY A 215 22.62 1.55 -14.42
C GLY A 215 21.21 2.11 -14.41
N HIS A 216 20.59 2.38 -15.56
CA HIS A 216 19.25 2.95 -15.65
C HIS A 216 18.18 1.97 -15.13
N GLY A 217 18.21 0.72 -15.57
CA GLY A 217 17.23 -0.30 -15.13
C GLY A 217 17.33 -0.61 -13.64
N THR A 218 18.54 -0.59 -13.06
CA THR A 218 18.73 -0.74 -11.61
C THR A 218 18.14 0.43 -10.84
N HIS A 219 18.33 1.66 -11.31
CA HIS A 219 17.73 2.85 -10.70
C HIS A 219 16.20 2.82 -10.74
N VAL A 220 15.63 2.45 -11.88
CA VAL A 220 14.20 2.24 -12.07
C VAL A 220 13.66 1.16 -11.13
N ALA A 221 14.34 0.02 -11.06
CA ALA A 221 13.99 -1.10 -10.19
C ALA A 221 14.04 -0.72 -8.70
N GLY A 222 15.02 0.09 -8.30
CA GLY A 222 15.15 0.62 -6.95
C GLY A 222 13.94 1.47 -6.53
N THR A 223 13.45 2.33 -7.40
CA THR A 223 12.24 3.11 -7.12
C THR A 223 11.02 2.23 -6.88
N ILE A 224 10.92 1.09 -7.59
CA ILE A 224 9.84 0.12 -7.40
C ILE A 224 10.00 -0.65 -6.09
N ALA A 225 11.17 -1.33 -5.91
CA ALA A 225 11.30 -2.35 -4.88
C ALA A 225 12.71 -2.47 -4.27
N GLN A 226 13.37 -1.32 -4.02
CA GLN A 226 14.61 -1.29 -3.25
C GLN A 226 14.39 -1.95 -1.89
N THR A 227 15.40 -2.65 -1.37
CA THR A 227 15.34 -3.14 0.01
C THR A 227 15.19 -1.94 0.94
N THR A 228 14.21 -1.98 1.80
CA THR A 228 13.81 -0.83 2.64
C THR A 228 13.94 -1.20 4.11
N ASN A 229 14.29 -0.25 4.96
CA ASN A 229 14.49 -0.42 6.39
C ASN A 229 15.57 -1.47 6.69
N ASN A 230 16.75 -1.28 6.10
CA ASN A 230 17.90 -2.18 6.23
C ASN A 230 19.18 -1.46 6.67
N GLY A 231 19.07 -0.18 7.07
CA GLY A 231 20.20 0.67 7.49
C GLY A 231 21.13 1.03 6.34
N LYS A 232 20.71 0.92 5.07
CA LYS A 232 21.55 1.15 3.90
C LYS A 232 20.81 1.95 2.84
N GLY A 233 21.51 2.83 2.16
CA GLY A 233 21.12 3.50 0.92
C GLY A 233 19.73 4.13 0.92
N THR A 234 18.82 3.57 0.15
CA THR A 234 17.54 4.14 -0.28
C THR A 234 16.38 3.15 -0.11
N ALA A 235 15.15 3.65 -0.04
CA ALA A 235 13.93 2.85 0.01
C ALA A 235 13.27 2.71 -1.36
N GLY A 236 12.46 1.65 -1.55
CA GLY A 236 11.57 1.44 -2.68
C GLY A 236 10.11 1.52 -2.28
N LEU A 237 9.23 1.97 -3.19
CA LEU A 237 7.81 2.18 -2.87
C LEU A 237 7.06 0.88 -2.57
N ALA A 238 7.28 -0.16 -3.37
CA ALA A 238 6.68 -1.50 -3.21
C ALA A 238 7.75 -2.52 -2.81
N TYR A 239 8.47 -2.26 -1.73
CA TYR A 239 9.71 -2.96 -1.34
C TYR A 239 9.54 -4.47 -1.04
N CYS A 240 8.32 -4.98 -0.91
CA CYS A 240 8.05 -6.41 -0.79
C CYS A 240 7.72 -7.08 -2.15
N ALA A 241 7.66 -6.33 -3.24
CA ALA A 241 7.40 -6.88 -4.56
C ALA A 241 8.61 -7.71 -5.05
N THR A 242 8.33 -8.65 -5.94
CA THR A 242 9.37 -9.39 -6.66
C THR A 242 9.69 -8.66 -7.96
N LEU A 243 10.95 -8.44 -8.26
CA LEU A 243 11.40 -7.89 -9.53
C LEU A 243 11.64 -9.02 -10.53
N MET A 244 11.19 -8.81 -11.78
CA MET A 244 11.54 -9.64 -12.94
C MET A 244 12.38 -8.78 -13.90
N PRO A 245 13.71 -8.92 -13.90
CA PRO A 245 14.57 -8.16 -14.81
C PRO A 245 14.38 -8.62 -16.26
N VAL A 246 14.04 -7.71 -17.17
CA VAL A 246 13.90 -8.02 -18.60
C VAL A 246 14.76 -7.04 -19.39
N LYS A 247 15.96 -7.52 -19.80
CA LYS A 247 16.92 -6.68 -20.49
C LYS A 247 16.61 -6.63 -21.99
N VAL A 248 16.19 -5.45 -22.45
CA VAL A 248 15.91 -5.15 -23.86
C VAL A 248 16.74 -3.98 -24.40
N LEU A 249 17.46 -3.30 -23.49
CA LEU A 249 18.37 -2.20 -23.80
C LEU A 249 19.81 -2.62 -23.49
N ASN A 250 20.74 -2.27 -24.37
CA ASN A 250 22.17 -2.58 -24.22
C ASN A 250 22.86 -1.58 -23.26
N ALA A 251 24.18 -1.74 -23.07
CA ALA A 251 25.03 -0.88 -22.24
C ALA A 251 25.04 0.61 -22.62
N ARG A 252 24.52 0.98 -23.79
CA ARG A 252 24.34 2.37 -24.22
C ARG A 252 22.92 2.89 -24.00
N GLY A 253 22.03 2.06 -23.41
CA GLY A 253 20.61 2.38 -23.23
C GLY A 253 19.76 2.29 -24.51
N TRP A 254 20.18 1.51 -25.51
CA TRP A 254 19.51 1.41 -26.80
C TRP A 254 18.94 0.01 -27.01
N GLY A 255 17.74 -0.05 -27.58
CA GLY A 255 17.05 -1.27 -27.96
C GLY A 255 16.16 -1.07 -29.17
N THR A 256 15.50 -2.14 -29.62
CA THR A 256 14.60 -2.13 -30.77
C THR A 256 13.14 -2.32 -30.35
N ASN A 257 12.20 -1.87 -31.16
CA ASN A 257 10.78 -2.14 -30.96
C ASN A 257 10.46 -3.65 -30.92
N VAL A 258 11.22 -4.46 -31.66
CA VAL A 258 11.10 -5.93 -31.63
C VAL A 258 11.56 -6.50 -30.30
N GLY A 259 12.74 -6.08 -29.81
CA GLY A 259 13.26 -6.53 -28.51
C GLY A 259 12.33 -6.12 -27.35
N VAL A 260 11.81 -4.89 -27.36
CA VAL A 260 10.84 -4.43 -26.37
C VAL A 260 9.53 -5.24 -26.45
N ALA A 261 9.02 -5.53 -27.65
CA ALA A 261 7.81 -6.34 -27.84
C ALA A 261 8.00 -7.78 -27.34
N GLN A 262 9.17 -8.38 -27.56
CA GLN A 262 9.54 -9.69 -27.01
C GLN A 262 9.59 -9.63 -25.48
N GLY A 263 10.20 -8.60 -24.89
CA GLY A 263 10.24 -8.39 -23.45
C GLY A 263 8.87 -8.28 -22.82
N ILE A 264 7.94 -7.53 -23.43
CA ILE A 264 6.55 -7.39 -22.98
C ILE A 264 5.83 -8.74 -22.97
N ARG A 265 5.93 -9.51 -24.07
CA ARG A 265 5.33 -10.85 -24.16
C ARG A 265 5.92 -11.81 -23.14
N TYR A 266 7.24 -11.82 -23.03
CA TYR A 266 7.95 -12.65 -22.05
C TYR A 266 7.46 -12.38 -20.63
N ALA A 267 7.46 -11.11 -20.21
CA ALA A 267 7.01 -10.71 -18.89
C ALA A 267 5.58 -11.19 -18.60
N ALA A 268 4.67 -10.98 -19.56
CA ALA A 268 3.27 -11.38 -19.42
C ALA A 268 3.08 -12.91 -19.37
N ASP A 269 3.85 -13.66 -20.16
CA ASP A 269 3.75 -15.13 -20.23
C ASP A 269 4.46 -15.81 -19.05
N HIS A 270 5.37 -15.12 -18.35
CA HIS A 270 6.10 -15.61 -17.18
C HIS A 270 5.59 -15.06 -15.85
N GLY A 271 4.37 -14.50 -15.82
CA GLY A 271 3.64 -14.22 -14.57
C GLY A 271 3.88 -12.84 -13.96
N ALA A 272 4.43 -11.89 -14.69
CA ALA A 272 4.42 -10.50 -14.24
C ALA A 272 2.98 -9.99 -14.15
N GLN A 273 2.63 -9.36 -13.04
CA GLN A 273 1.34 -8.68 -12.86
C GLN A 273 1.41 -7.19 -13.19
N VAL A 274 2.59 -6.62 -13.08
CA VAL A 274 2.88 -5.22 -13.48
C VAL A 274 4.09 -5.23 -14.38
N ILE A 275 4.05 -4.43 -15.45
CA ILE A 275 5.20 -4.14 -16.32
C ILE A 275 5.51 -2.66 -16.18
N ASN A 276 6.78 -2.33 -15.92
CA ASN A 276 7.30 -0.98 -16.03
C ASN A 276 8.22 -0.84 -17.22
N MET A 277 7.97 0.18 -18.05
CA MET A 277 8.78 0.54 -19.20
C MET A 277 9.24 2.00 -19.08
N SER A 278 10.44 2.19 -18.56
CA SER A 278 11.08 3.51 -18.49
C SER A 278 11.84 3.84 -19.78
N LEU A 279 11.21 3.57 -20.91
CA LEU A 279 11.75 3.69 -22.27
C LEU A 279 10.66 4.13 -23.25
N GLY A 280 11.07 4.56 -24.44
CA GLY A 280 10.13 4.87 -25.49
C GLY A 280 10.75 5.55 -26.71
N GLY A 281 9.94 5.75 -27.74
CA GLY A 281 10.31 6.41 -28.97
C GLY A 281 9.12 7.09 -29.66
N PRO A 282 9.37 7.94 -30.65
CA PRO A 282 8.30 8.74 -31.28
C PRO A 282 7.49 7.96 -32.32
N ILE A 283 7.91 6.76 -32.71
CA ILE A 283 7.34 6.03 -33.84
C ILE A 283 6.38 4.95 -33.34
N LYS A 284 5.13 4.98 -33.83
CA LYS A 284 4.15 3.93 -33.61
C LYS A 284 4.61 2.62 -34.26
N SER A 285 4.54 1.51 -33.54
CA SER A 285 4.92 0.19 -34.03
C SER A 285 3.79 -0.81 -33.81
N LYS A 286 3.34 -1.45 -34.87
CA LYS A 286 2.29 -2.47 -34.80
C LYS A 286 2.72 -3.70 -33.97
N ILE A 287 3.98 -4.10 -34.10
CA ILE A 287 4.55 -5.22 -33.34
C ILE A 287 4.51 -4.91 -31.83
N LEU A 288 4.85 -3.69 -31.46
CA LEU A 288 4.83 -3.23 -30.08
C LEU A 288 3.39 -3.11 -29.55
N GLU A 289 2.47 -2.58 -30.35
CA GLU A 289 1.04 -2.50 -30.02
C GLU A 289 0.44 -3.90 -29.76
N ASP A 290 0.76 -4.88 -30.62
CA ASP A 290 0.27 -6.25 -30.46
C ASP A 290 0.85 -6.94 -29.22
N ALA A 291 2.09 -6.63 -28.83
CA ALA A 291 2.68 -7.12 -27.58
C ALA A 291 1.99 -6.49 -26.35
N VAL A 292 1.69 -5.20 -26.39
CA VAL A 292 0.93 -4.50 -25.34
C VAL A 292 -0.47 -5.10 -25.19
N LYS A 293 -1.19 -5.32 -26.28
CA LYS A 293 -2.51 -5.98 -26.27
C LYS A 293 -2.45 -7.42 -25.74
N HIS A 294 -1.38 -8.16 -26.07
CA HIS A 294 -1.17 -9.50 -25.53
C HIS A 294 -1.01 -9.45 -23.99
N ALA A 295 -0.11 -8.61 -23.48
CA ALA A 295 0.07 -8.46 -22.03
C ALA A 295 -1.23 -8.01 -21.33
N ARG A 296 -1.94 -7.07 -21.95
CA ARG A 296 -3.25 -6.62 -21.45
C ARG A 296 -4.27 -7.76 -21.39
N SER A 297 -4.33 -8.63 -22.39
CA SER A 297 -5.23 -9.80 -22.43
C SER A 297 -4.91 -10.84 -21.36
N LYS A 298 -3.68 -10.84 -20.84
CA LYS A 298 -3.24 -11.64 -19.69
C LYS A 298 -3.54 -10.99 -18.34
N GLY A 299 -4.14 -9.80 -18.32
CA GLY A 299 -4.45 -9.06 -17.09
C GLY A 299 -3.26 -8.31 -16.49
N VAL A 300 -2.23 -8.02 -17.28
CA VAL A 300 -1.04 -7.32 -16.81
C VAL A 300 -1.27 -5.81 -16.83
N VAL A 301 -0.96 -5.13 -15.73
CA VAL A 301 -0.92 -3.67 -15.64
C VAL A 301 0.34 -3.17 -16.33
N ILE A 302 0.20 -2.27 -17.29
CA ILE A 302 1.33 -1.78 -18.08
C ILE A 302 1.51 -0.28 -17.80
N VAL A 303 2.69 0.08 -17.32
CA VAL A 303 3.08 1.47 -17.00
C VAL A 303 4.26 1.86 -17.87
N ALA A 304 4.23 3.05 -18.45
CA ALA A 304 5.33 3.55 -19.27
C ALA A 304 5.56 5.05 -19.11
N ALA A 305 6.82 5.44 -19.25
CA ALA A 305 7.26 6.82 -19.27
C ALA A 305 6.73 7.57 -20.52
N ALA A 306 6.13 8.75 -20.33
CA ALA A 306 5.56 9.55 -21.41
C ALA A 306 6.61 10.05 -22.44
N GLY A 307 7.86 10.18 -22.02
CA GLY A 307 8.98 10.70 -22.82
C GLY A 307 9.52 12.04 -22.31
N ASN A 308 10.71 12.41 -22.78
CA ASN A 308 11.47 13.56 -22.28
C ASN A 308 11.72 14.64 -23.33
N SER A 309 10.82 14.77 -24.32
CA SER A 309 10.98 15.75 -25.40
C SER A 309 10.23 17.07 -25.16
N GLY A 310 9.42 17.16 -24.11
CA GLY A 310 8.50 18.29 -23.90
C GLY A 310 7.39 18.40 -24.95
N ARG A 311 7.22 17.37 -25.80
CA ARG A 311 6.28 17.30 -26.91
C ARG A 311 5.25 16.20 -26.68
N ALA A 312 4.73 15.59 -27.75
CA ALA A 312 3.77 14.49 -27.67
C ALA A 312 4.30 13.28 -26.93
N VAL A 313 3.40 12.52 -26.33
CA VAL A 313 3.69 11.25 -25.67
C VAL A 313 4.24 10.24 -26.68
N GLY A 314 5.32 9.56 -26.30
CA GLY A 314 5.94 8.53 -27.12
C GLY A 314 5.31 7.14 -26.93
N TYR A 315 5.74 6.18 -27.76
CA TYR A 315 5.33 4.78 -27.66
C TYR A 315 6.37 3.99 -26.87
N PRO A 316 5.94 3.07 -25.97
CA PRO A 316 4.60 2.47 -25.85
C PRO A 316 3.60 3.27 -25.00
N ALA A 317 3.99 4.34 -24.31
CA ALA A 317 3.10 5.07 -23.41
C ALA A 317 1.81 5.59 -24.08
N ALA A 318 1.88 5.94 -25.38
CA ALA A 318 0.74 6.44 -26.14
C ALA A 318 -0.30 5.36 -26.54
N TYR A 319 -0.08 4.07 -26.24
CA TYR A 319 -1.13 3.07 -26.48
C TYR A 319 -2.19 3.12 -25.37
N PRO A 320 -3.50 2.95 -25.73
CA PRO A 320 -4.61 3.10 -24.76
C PRO A 320 -4.54 2.15 -23.55
N GLU A 321 -3.95 0.97 -23.76
CA GLU A 321 -3.80 -0.07 -22.74
C GLU A 321 -2.70 0.25 -21.72
N VAL A 322 -1.92 1.32 -21.92
CA VAL A 322 -0.77 1.69 -21.11
C VAL A 322 -1.12 2.87 -20.20
N ILE A 323 -0.60 2.86 -18.99
CA ILE A 323 -0.65 4.00 -18.07
C ILE A 323 0.55 4.88 -18.39
N ALA A 324 0.32 5.95 -19.13
CA ALA A 324 1.35 6.94 -19.48
C ALA A 324 1.65 7.86 -18.32
N VAL A 325 2.91 7.99 -17.94
CA VAL A 325 3.35 8.75 -16.76
C VAL A 325 4.19 9.96 -17.15
N SER A 326 3.74 11.14 -16.76
CA SER A 326 4.50 12.39 -16.86
C SER A 326 5.35 12.62 -15.60
N ALA A 327 6.37 13.50 -15.71
CA ALA A 327 7.32 13.78 -14.63
C ALA A 327 7.02 15.11 -13.92
N THR A 328 7.01 15.08 -12.58
CA THR A 328 6.88 16.26 -11.72
C THR A 328 8.14 16.53 -10.91
N ASP A 329 8.32 17.76 -10.46
CA ASP A 329 9.34 18.17 -9.48
C ASP A 329 8.81 18.13 -8.03
N SER A 330 9.65 18.50 -7.08
CA SER A 330 9.30 18.52 -5.64
C SER A 330 8.26 19.57 -5.25
N ASN A 331 7.96 20.52 -6.13
CA ASN A 331 6.95 21.56 -5.93
C ASN A 331 5.64 21.25 -6.68
N ASP A 332 5.47 20.00 -7.11
CA ASP A 332 4.29 19.56 -7.89
C ASP A 332 4.16 20.25 -9.27
N ASN A 333 5.22 20.82 -9.82
CA ASN A 333 5.21 21.36 -11.16
C ASN A 333 5.59 20.29 -12.17
N ILE A 334 5.06 20.42 -13.40
CA ILE A 334 5.48 19.54 -14.49
C ILE A 334 6.94 19.82 -14.87
N ALA A 335 7.76 18.79 -15.03
CA ALA A 335 9.12 18.95 -15.50
C ALA A 335 9.12 19.47 -16.93
N TRP A 336 10.00 20.44 -17.22
CA TRP A 336 10.06 21.10 -18.52
C TRP A 336 10.26 20.15 -19.70
N PHE A 337 10.97 19.04 -19.46
CA PHE A 337 11.25 18.01 -20.46
C PHE A 337 10.10 17.01 -20.61
N SER A 338 9.16 16.92 -19.66
CA SER A 338 8.11 15.91 -19.67
C SER A 338 7.25 16.03 -20.92
N SER A 339 7.12 14.93 -21.67
CA SER A 339 6.17 14.84 -22.77
C SER A 339 4.74 14.96 -22.26
N ARG A 340 3.85 15.48 -23.08
CA ARG A 340 2.49 15.89 -22.74
C ARG A 340 1.50 15.55 -23.83
N GLY A 341 0.25 15.33 -23.47
CA GLY A 341 -0.81 15.00 -24.42
C GLY A 341 -2.01 14.36 -23.71
N PRO A 342 -3.08 14.09 -24.45
CA PRO A 342 -4.29 13.46 -23.91
C PRO A 342 -4.06 12.02 -23.42
N GLU A 343 -2.95 11.41 -23.80
CA GLU A 343 -2.56 10.04 -23.39
C GLU A 343 -2.00 10.00 -21.97
N VAL A 344 -1.53 11.13 -21.41
CA VAL A 344 -1.03 11.17 -20.03
C VAL A 344 -2.13 10.74 -19.09
N ALA A 345 -1.87 9.68 -18.32
CA ALA A 345 -2.82 9.13 -17.38
C ALA A 345 -2.66 9.73 -15.97
N ILE A 346 -1.40 9.99 -15.56
CA ILE A 346 -1.05 10.45 -14.21
C ILE A 346 0.36 11.05 -14.21
N GLY A 347 0.62 12.03 -13.36
CA GLY A 347 1.94 12.56 -13.08
C GLY A 347 2.58 11.89 -11.86
N ALA A 348 3.90 11.81 -11.81
CA ALA A 348 4.65 11.30 -10.66
C ALA A 348 6.05 11.94 -10.56
N PRO A 349 6.74 11.86 -9.40
CA PRO A 349 8.08 12.43 -9.22
C PRO A 349 9.09 11.92 -10.25
N GLY A 350 9.71 12.84 -10.99
CA GLY A 350 10.67 12.50 -12.04
C GLY A 350 11.86 13.44 -12.14
N VAL A 351 12.02 14.37 -11.20
CA VAL A 351 13.15 15.32 -11.14
C VAL A 351 13.97 15.04 -9.89
N SER A 352 15.28 14.94 -10.03
CA SER A 352 16.21 14.71 -8.90
C SER A 352 15.83 13.50 -8.04
N VAL A 353 15.47 12.40 -8.67
CA VAL A 353 15.16 11.12 -8.02
C VAL A 353 16.46 10.39 -7.73
N THR A 354 16.70 10.06 -6.45
CA THR A 354 17.91 9.35 -6.02
C THR A 354 17.60 7.88 -5.73
N GLN A 355 18.34 6.99 -6.40
CA GLN A 355 18.25 5.54 -6.22
C GLN A 355 19.59 4.85 -6.49
N GLN A 356 19.65 3.56 -6.16
CA GLN A 356 20.82 2.76 -6.46
C GLN A 356 21.04 2.62 -7.96
N THR A 357 22.30 2.69 -8.37
CA THR A 357 22.78 2.38 -9.72
C THR A 357 23.74 1.19 -9.69
N ILE A 358 24.53 1.01 -10.74
CA ILE A 358 25.56 -0.03 -10.81
C ILE A 358 26.95 0.55 -10.63
N CYS A 359 27.87 -0.31 -10.15
CA CYS A 359 29.30 -0.05 -10.16
C CYS A 359 29.89 -0.37 -11.53
N ASN A 360 29.91 0.58 -12.43
CA ASN A 360 30.55 0.41 -13.72
C ASN A 360 32.05 0.77 -13.61
N GLY A 361 32.93 -0.22 -13.55
CA GLY A 361 34.38 -0.02 -13.43
C GLY A 361 35.00 -0.50 -12.10
N GLY A 362 34.31 -1.30 -11.31
CA GLY A 362 34.79 -1.95 -10.10
C GLY A 362 34.43 -1.22 -8.80
N LYS A 363 34.51 -1.94 -7.67
CA LYS A 363 34.03 -1.52 -6.36
C LYS A 363 34.57 -0.19 -5.84
N ASN A 364 35.67 0.31 -6.37
CA ASN A 364 36.35 1.53 -5.87
C ASN A 364 36.09 2.77 -6.74
N LYS A 365 35.26 2.71 -7.78
CA LYS A 365 35.05 3.81 -8.73
C LYS A 365 33.58 3.99 -9.13
N CYS A 366 32.63 3.66 -8.25
CA CYS A 366 31.22 3.76 -8.58
C CYS A 366 30.48 4.73 -7.68
N GLU A 367 29.64 5.54 -8.26
CA GLU A 367 28.51 6.13 -7.55
C GLU A 367 27.45 5.05 -7.43
N ILE A 368 27.39 4.42 -6.24
CA ILE A 368 26.43 3.35 -5.94
C ILE A 368 24.99 3.89 -5.98
N PHE A 369 24.81 5.17 -5.65
CA PHE A 369 23.54 5.88 -5.66
C PHE A 369 23.66 7.11 -6.57
N GLY A 370 22.77 7.19 -7.57
CA GLY A 370 22.71 8.28 -8.53
C GLY A 370 21.42 9.08 -8.44
N THR A 371 21.48 10.36 -8.81
CA THR A 371 20.32 11.24 -8.89
C THR A 371 19.98 11.52 -10.34
N PHE A 372 18.82 11.03 -10.80
CA PHE A 372 18.42 11.10 -12.21
C PHE A 372 17.17 11.95 -12.42
N ASN A 373 17.02 12.44 -13.67
CA ASN A 373 15.85 13.20 -14.13
C ASN A 373 15.23 12.50 -15.34
N GLY A 374 13.91 12.41 -15.38
CA GLY A 374 13.19 11.83 -16.52
C GLY A 374 11.82 11.30 -16.14
N THR A 375 10.96 11.18 -17.14
CA THR A 375 9.73 10.39 -17.01
C THR A 375 10.05 8.92 -16.73
N SER A 376 11.27 8.49 -17.02
CA SER A 376 11.83 7.19 -16.63
C SER A 376 11.90 6.98 -15.12
N MET A 377 12.03 8.04 -14.33
CA MET A 377 12.03 8.00 -12.86
C MET A 377 10.62 8.15 -12.30
N ALA A 378 9.72 8.78 -13.05
CA ALA A 378 8.31 8.92 -12.68
C ALA A 378 7.52 7.61 -12.84
N SER A 379 7.71 6.91 -13.96
CA SER A 379 7.03 5.64 -14.27
C SER A 379 7.14 4.59 -13.16
N PRO A 380 8.31 4.31 -12.57
CA PRO A 380 8.44 3.28 -11.53
C PRO A 380 7.70 3.62 -10.23
N HIS A 381 7.45 4.89 -9.90
CA HIS A 381 6.57 5.24 -8.78
C HIS A 381 5.14 4.74 -9.03
N VAL A 382 4.63 4.96 -10.24
CA VAL A 382 3.29 4.49 -10.61
C VAL A 382 3.23 2.97 -10.68
N ALA A 383 4.30 2.32 -11.18
CA ALA A 383 4.39 0.85 -11.20
C ALA A 383 4.45 0.26 -9.78
N GLY A 384 5.18 0.89 -8.85
CA GLY A 384 5.21 0.53 -7.44
C GLY A 384 3.84 0.67 -6.78
N ALA A 385 3.17 1.81 -6.96
CA ALA A 385 1.82 2.02 -6.46
C ALA A 385 0.80 1.04 -7.07
N ALA A 386 0.92 0.73 -8.37
CA ALA A 386 0.13 -0.30 -9.02
C ALA A 386 0.37 -1.69 -8.38
N ALA A 387 1.63 -2.03 -8.08
CA ALA A 387 1.95 -3.28 -7.40
C ALA A 387 1.35 -3.34 -5.99
N MET A 388 1.31 -2.23 -5.24
CA MET A 388 0.63 -2.17 -3.95
C MET A 388 -0.87 -2.41 -4.11
N VAL A 389 -1.55 -1.73 -5.04
CA VAL A 389 -2.99 -1.91 -5.32
C VAL A 389 -3.30 -3.35 -5.73
N VAL A 390 -2.46 -3.93 -6.61
CA VAL A 390 -2.58 -5.34 -7.05
C VAL A 390 -2.38 -6.31 -5.87
N SER A 391 -1.43 -6.05 -4.97
CA SER A 391 -1.20 -6.87 -3.79
C SER A 391 -2.38 -6.88 -2.81
N MET A 392 -3.20 -5.85 -2.85
CA MET A 392 -4.42 -5.73 -2.05
C MET A 392 -5.65 -6.41 -2.71
N GLY A 393 -5.51 -6.97 -3.92
CA GLY A 393 -6.54 -7.78 -4.58
C GLY A 393 -7.28 -7.09 -5.71
N ILE A 394 -6.98 -5.84 -6.06
CA ILE A 394 -7.48 -5.21 -7.29
C ILE A 394 -6.53 -5.61 -8.43
N THR A 395 -6.92 -6.55 -9.27
CA THR A 395 -6.04 -7.14 -10.29
C THR A 395 -6.41 -6.79 -11.72
N ASP A 396 -7.62 -6.30 -11.95
CA ASP A 396 -8.01 -5.78 -13.28
C ASP A 396 -7.22 -4.52 -13.62
N PRO A 397 -6.52 -4.48 -14.75
CA PRO A 397 -5.69 -3.33 -15.10
C PRO A 397 -6.46 -2.01 -15.27
N ASP A 398 -7.73 -2.02 -15.72
CA ASP A 398 -8.54 -0.81 -15.78
C ASP A 398 -8.96 -0.36 -14.38
N ALA A 399 -9.31 -1.30 -13.50
CA ALA A 399 -9.61 -1.00 -12.12
C ALA A 399 -8.39 -0.46 -11.35
N VAL A 400 -7.19 -1.00 -11.60
CA VAL A 400 -5.93 -0.45 -11.06
C VAL A 400 -5.71 0.97 -11.56
N LYS A 401 -5.78 1.19 -12.88
CA LYS A 401 -5.65 2.54 -13.49
C LYS A 401 -6.67 3.51 -12.89
N ALA A 402 -7.94 3.12 -12.82
CA ALA A 402 -9.01 3.95 -12.26
C ALA A 402 -8.80 4.26 -10.76
N THR A 403 -8.29 3.30 -9.99
CA THR A 403 -7.96 3.49 -8.57
C THR A 403 -6.86 4.54 -8.41
N LEU A 404 -5.76 4.41 -9.15
CA LEU A 404 -4.66 5.36 -9.12
C LEU A 404 -5.11 6.77 -9.53
N GLN A 405 -5.88 6.86 -10.61
CA GLN A 405 -6.41 8.13 -11.11
C GLN A 405 -7.40 8.81 -10.14
N ALA A 406 -8.34 8.03 -9.58
CA ALA A 406 -9.34 8.54 -8.64
C ALA A 406 -8.77 8.93 -7.27
N SER A 407 -7.51 8.55 -7.00
CA SER A 407 -6.79 8.86 -5.76
C SER A 407 -5.68 9.89 -5.97
N ALA A 408 -5.44 10.31 -7.22
CA ALA A 408 -4.39 11.28 -7.54
C ALA A 408 -4.72 12.66 -6.94
N LYS A 409 -3.68 13.39 -6.52
CA LYS A 409 -3.79 14.79 -6.13
C LYS A 409 -4.18 15.63 -7.34
N PRO A 410 -5.36 16.28 -7.36
CA PRO A 410 -5.86 16.96 -8.56
C PRO A 410 -4.91 18.07 -9.05
N LYS A 411 -4.86 18.23 -10.38
CA LYS A 411 -4.14 19.31 -11.08
C LYS A 411 -4.96 19.77 -12.30
N ASP A 412 -4.84 21.06 -12.64
CA ASP A 412 -5.74 21.70 -13.60
C ASP A 412 -5.51 21.33 -15.07
N ASP A 413 -4.30 20.90 -15.48
CA ASP A 413 -3.99 20.57 -16.87
C ASP A 413 -3.88 19.06 -17.11
N PRO A 414 -4.95 18.39 -17.60
CA PRO A 414 -4.93 16.95 -17.83
C PRO A 414 -3.97 16.51 -18.96
N LYS A 415 -3.51 17.40 -19.83
CA LYS A 415 -2.48 17.07 -20.82
C LYS A 415 -1.10 16.97 -20.19
N LEU A 416 -0.89 17.62 -19.05
CA LEU A 416 0.36 17.59 -18.29
C LEU A 416 0.34 16.51 -17.20
N PHE A 417 -0.77 16.41 -16.48
CA PHE A 417 -0.86 15.62 -15.25
C PHE A 417 -1.84 14.44 -15.34
N GLY A 418 -2.56 14.27 -16.45
CA GLY A 418 -3.65 13.29 -16.52
C GLY A 418 -4.72 13.56 -15.46
N ALA A 419 -4.95 12.61 -14.58
CA ALA A 419 -5.87 12.76 -13.44
C ALA A 419 -5.29 13.55 -12.26
N GLY A 420 -4.00 13.87 -12.29
CA GLY A 420 -3.28 14.55 -11.20
C GLY A 420 -1.94 13.90 -10.89
N ILE A 421 -1.39 14.19 -9.71
CA ILE A 421 -0.12 13.61 -9.24
C ILE A 421 -0.41 12.39 -8.36
N LEU A 422 0.38 11.33 -8.51
CA LEU A 422 0.28 10.08 -7.78
C LEU A 422 0.24 10.31 -6.25
N ASP A 423 -0.77 9.74 -5.60
CA ASP A 423 -0.88 9.59 -4.15
C ASP A 423 -1.05 8.10 -3.81
N ALA A 424 0.04 7.45 -3.42
CA ALA A 424 0.04 6.02 -3.15
C ALA A 424 -0.76 5.67 -1.87
N SER A 425 -0.78 6.59 -0.89
CA SER A 425 -1.55 6.42 0.33
C SER A 425 -3.05 6.45 0.06
N ALA A 426 -3.52 7.47 -0.65
CA ALA A 426 -4.94 7.58 -1.00
C ALA A 426 -5.41 6.41 -1.86
N ALA A 427 -4.55 5.90 -2.77
CA ALA A 427 -4.86 4.71 -3.57
C ALA A 427 -5.01 3.45 -2.69
N SER A 428 -4.06 3.20 -1.79
CA SER A 428 -4.09 2.05 -0.88
C SER A 428 -5.27 2.12 0.10
N MET A 429 -5.50 3.27 0.72
CA MET A 429 -6.61 3.51 1.63
C MET A 429 -7.97 3.32 0.94
N ARG A 430 -8.11 3.81 -0.30
CA ARG A 430 -9.32 3.61 -1.10
C ARG A 430 -9.64 2.14 -1.33
N VAL A 431 -8.66 1.32 -1.68
CA VAL A 431 -8.82 -0.13 -1.86
C VAL A 431 -9.25 -0.78 -0.55
N TRP A 432 -8.59 -0.43 0.54
CA TRP A 432 -8.88 -0.98 1.87
C TRP A 432 -10.34 -0.70 2.29
N TRP A 433 -10.79 0.56 2.22
CA TRP A 433 -12.17 0.93 2.55
C TRP A 433 -13.20 0.27 1.62
N PHE A 434 -12.90 0.18 0.32
CA PHE A 434 -13.78 -0.45 -0.65
C PHE A 434 -13.98 -1.94 -0.35
N HIS A 435 -12.91 -2.67 -0.07
CA HIS A 435 -12.99 -4.08 0.30
C HIS A 435 -13.71 -4.29 1.62
N LEU A 436 -13.38 -3.50 2.65
CA LEU A 436 -14.04 -3.56 3.95
C LEU A 436 -15.56 -3.31 3.80
N GLY A 437 -15.95 -2.26 3.10
CA GLY A 437 -17.36 -1.93 2.85
C GLY A 437 -18.13 -3.03 2.14
N LEU A 438 -17.57 -3.58 1.05
CA LEU A 438 -18.19 -4.69 0.32
C LEU A 438 -18.36 -5.94 1.18
N ARG A 439 -17.34 -6.30 1.97
CA ARG A 439 -17.37 -7.48 2.85
C ARG A 439 -18.41 -7.33 3.94
N VAL A 440 -18.50 -6.16 4.55
CA VAL A 440 -19.52 -5.87 5.58
C VAL A 440 -20.93 -5.95 4.98
N LEU A 441 -21.16 -5.32 3.83
CA LEU A 441 -22.46 -5.36 3.15
C LEU A 441 -22.84 -6.80 2.74
N ALA A 442 -21.90 -7.56 2.18
CA ALA A 442 -22.10 -8.95 1.82
C ALA A 442 -22.39 -9.81 3.05
N LEU A 443 -21.63 -9.63 4.14
CA LEU A 443 -21.83 -10.35 5.40
C LEU A 443 -23.24 -10.12 5.96
N LEU A 444 -23.69 -8.87 6.01
CA LEU A 444 -25.03 -8.52 6.49
C LEU A 444 -26.11 -9.13 5.60
N GLY A 445 -25.98 -8.99 4.27
CA GLY A 445 -26.95 -9.56 3.33
C GLY A 445 -27.07 -11.08 3.43
N ILE A 446 -25.94 -11.78 3.48
CA ILE A 446 -25.90 -13.25 3.61
C ILE A 446 -26.44 -13.70 4.98
N ALA A 447 -26.06 -13.02 6.07
CA ALA A 447 -26.56 -13.32 7.41
C ALA A 447 -28.09 -13.18 7.50
N ILE A 448 -28.65 -12.12 6.90
CA ILE A 448 -30.11 -11.93 6.79
C ILE A 448 -30.76 -13.07 5.99
N ALA A 449 -30.19 -13.41 4.84
CA ALA A 449 -30.72 -14.48 3.99
C ALA A 449 -30.70 -15.85 4.68
N VAL A 450 -29.57 -16.19 5.34
CA VAL A 450 -29.42 -17.43 6.12
C VAL A 450 -30.42 -17.47 7.26
N THR A 451 -30.52 -16.39 8.06
CA THR A 451 -31.45 -16.31 9.18
C THR A 451 -32.91 -16.44 8.74
N ARG A 452 -33.29 -15.74 7.66
CA ARG A 452 -34.64 -15.88 7.07
C ARG A 452 -34.91 -17.31 6.60
N SER A 453 -33.94 -17.96 5.99
CA SER A 453 -34.03 -19.34 5.52
C SER A 453 -34.24 -20.36 6.68
N ILE A 454 -33.56 -20.15 7.82
CA ILE A 454 -33.73 -20.95 9.04
C ILE A 454 -35.13 -20.72 9.63
N LYS A 455 -35.53 -19.47 9.80
CA LYS A 455 -36.86 -19.12 10.36
C LYS A 455 -38.02 -19.65 9.53
N LYS A 456 -37.93 -19.67 8.18
CA LYS A 456 -38.94 -20.25 7.30
C LYS A 456 -39.18 -21.74 7.55
N LYS A 457 -38.23 -22.46 8.16
CA LYS A 457 -38.38 -23.87 8.57
C LYS A 457 -38.92 -24.05 9.98
N GLY A 458 -39.26 -22.96 10.67
CA GLY A 458 -39.72 -23.00 12.07
C GLY A 458 -38.60 -23.18 13.10
N SER A 459 -37.33 -23.16 12.67
CA SER A 459 -36.17 -23.31 13.55
C SER A 459 -35.70 -21.99 14.15
N LYS A 460 -34.99 -22.04 15.27
CA LYS A 460 -34.28 -20.89 15.85
C LYS A 460 -32.86 -20.78 15.26
N THR A 461 -32.37 -19.57 15.22
CA THR A 461 -30.98 -19.31 14.76
C THR A 461 -30.06 -19.27 15.98
N ARG A 462 -29.04 -20.11 15.98
CA ARG A 462 -27.98 -20.10 16.99
C ARG A 462 -27.01 -18.96 16.71
N THR A 463 -27.05 -17.90 17.51
CA THR A 463 -26.11 -16.79 17.47
C THR A 463 -25.49 -16.55 18.84
N SER A 464 -24.20 -16.16 18.85
CA SER A 464 -23.47 -15.83 20.07
C SER A 464 -22.39 -14.79 19.70
N PRO A 465 -21.76 -14.11 20.65
CA PRO A 465 -20.61 -13.26 20.37
C PRO A 465 -19.51 -14.00 19.57
N PHE A 466 -19.29 -15.28 19.87
CA PHE A 466 -18.34 -16.12 19.12
C PHE A 466 -18.72 -16.32 17.65
N THR A 467 -20.02 -16.35 17.31
CA THR A 467 -20.49 -16.40 15.92
C THR A 467 -20.05 -15.16 15.16
N TRP A 468 -20.23 -13.99 15.74
CA TRP A 468 -19.89 -12.73 15.08
C TRP A 468 -18.38 -12.48 15.02
N ALA A 469 -17.63 -12.83 16.07
CA ALA A 469 -16.18 -12.79 16.07
C ALA A 469 -15.59 -13.70 14.97
N SER A 470 -16.12 -14.92 14.83
CA SER A 470 -15.71 -15.86 13.77
C SER A 470 -16.13 -15.37 12.38
N ALA A 471 -17.27 -14.68 12.25
CA ALA A 471 -17.70 -14.09 10.98
C ALA A 471 -16.80 -12.92 10.57
N ALA A 472 -16.42 -12.07 11.51
CA ALA A 472 -15.46 -11.01 11.28
C ALA A 472 -14.10 -11.59 10.83
N PHE A 473 -13.59 -12.59 11.54
CA PHE A 473 -12.34 -13.27 11.13
C PHE A 473 -12.40 -13.82 9.70
N GLY A 474 -13.49 -14.49 9.34
CA GLY A 474 -13.66 -15.04 7.98
C GLY A 474 -13.84 -13.98 6.89
N ALA A 475 -14.38 -12.79 7.22
CA ALA A 475 -14.64 -11.72 6.27
C ALA A 475 -13.49 -10.73 6.13
N VAL A 476 -12.87 -10.33 7.26
CA VAL A 476 -11.94 -9.17 7.29
C VAL A 476 -10.61 -9.44 7.99
N GLY A 477 -10.43 -10.61 8.60
CA GLY A 477 -9.20 -10.97 9.32
C GLY A 477 -9.29 -10.80 10.83
N LEU A 478 -8.18 -11.00 11.54
CA LEU A 478 -8.08 -10.87 12.99
C LEU A 478 -7.93 -9.42 13.45
N ALA A 479 -7.17 -8.62 12.72
CA ALA A 479 -6.87 -7.23 13.05
C ALA A 479 -7.06 -6.32 11.82
N PRO A 480 -8.29 -6.22 11.29
CA PRO A 480 -8.54 -5.50 10.03
C PRO A 480 -8.26 -4.00 10.11
N PHE A 481 -8.30 -3.41 11.31
CA PHE A 481 -8.05 -1.98 11.53
C PHE A 481 -6.59 -1.66 11.90
N LEU A 482 -5.71 -2.65 11.87
CA LEU A 482 -4.28 -2.47 12.15
C LEU A 482 -3.63 -1.38 11.27
N PRO A 483 -4.00 -1.20 9.98
CA PRO A 483 -3.49 -0.11 9.15
C PRO A 483 -3.73 1.30 9.71
N LEU A 484 -4.75 1.48 10.54
CA LEU A 484 -5.06 2.78 11.16
C LEU A 484 -4.20 3.07 12.40
N THR A 485 -3.37 2.12 12.85
CA THR A 485 -2.59 2.25 14.09
C THR A 485 -1.17 2.74 13.90
N GLY A 486 -0.66 2.82 12.67
CA GLY A 486 0.75 3.13 12.38
C GLY A 486 1.73 2.02 12.81
N LEU A 487 1.27 0.80 13.06
CA LEU A 487 2.09 -0.33 13.52
C LEU A 487 2.60 -1.21 12.38
N VAL A 488 1.89 -1.25 11.26
CA VAL A 488 2.18 -2.21 10.18
C VAL A 488 3.54 -1.94 9.56
N SER A 489 3.80 -0.69 9.22
CA SER A 489 5.07 -0.27 8.63
C SER A 489 6.25 -0.42 9.60
N ARG A 490 6.03 -0.21 10.90
CA ARG A 490 7.09 -0.30 11.94
C ARG A 490 7.62 -1.72 12.15
N VAL A 491 6.74 -2.71 12.13
CA VAL A 491 7.11 -4.11 12.44
C VAL A 491 7.46 -4.88 11.18
N ASN A 492 6.98 -4.45 10.03
CA ASN A 492 7.24 -4.97 8.69
C ASN A 492 7.46 -6.48 8.64
N GLY A 493 6.41 -7.26 8.84
CA GLY A 493 6.50 -8.71 8.87
C GLY A 493 5.33 -9.41 8.21
N ILE A 494 5.60 -10.57 7.59
CA ILE A 494 4.58 -11.42 6.98
C ILE A 494 3.44 -11.75 7.97
N GLY A 495 3.75 -11.81 9.27
CA GLY A 495 2.77 -12.08 10.32
C GLY A 495 1.70 -10.99 10.42
N LEU A 496 2.07 -9.71 10.31
CA LEU A 496 1.10 -8.60 10.33
C LEU A 496 0.25 -8.59 9.06
N ASP A 497 0.86 -8.82 7.90
CA ASP A 497 0.12 -8.97 6.63
C ASP A 497 -0.97 -10.05 6.74
N LEU A 498 -0.67 -11.17 7.40
CA LEU A 498 -1.65 -12.26 7.61
C LEU A 498 -2.74 -11.88 8.61
N LEU A 499 -2.39 -11.16 9.70
CA LEU A 499 -3.36 -10.72 10.71
C LEU A 499 -4.38 -9.72 10.16
N MET A 500 -3.96 -8.83 9.26
CA MET A 500 -4.82 -7.82 8.63
C MET A 500 -5.78 -8.42 7.60
N ARG A 501 -5.49 -9.61 7.08
CA ARG A 501 -6.23 -10.24 5.98
C ARG A 501 -7.09 -11.39 6.46
N PRO A 502 -8.27 -11.62 5.85
CA PRO A 502 -9.01 -12.85 6.07
C PRO A 502 -8.22 -14.06 5.53
N LEU A 503 -8.49 -15.24 6.09
CA LEU A 503 -7.79 -16.48 5.73
C LEU A 503 -7.75 -16.73 4.22
N GLY A 504 -8.82 -16.42 3.49
CA GLY A 504 -8.89 -16.63 2.05
C GLY A 504 -7.99 -15.70 1.22
N GLU A 505 -7.38 -14.68 1.83
CA GLU A 505 -6.38 -13.81 1.17
C GLU A 505 -4.94 -14.15 1.55
N TRP A 506 -4.71 -15.12 2.41
CA TRP A 506 -3.35 -15.52 2.78
C TRP A 506 -2.56 -16.04 1.58
N ASP A 507 -3.24 -16.60 0.58
CA ASP A 507 -2.60 -17.01 -0.68
C ASP A 507 -1.95 -15.82 -1.42
N LEU A 508 -2.46 -14.59 -1.25
CA LEU A 508 -1.86 -13.39 -1.81
C LEU A 508 -0.49 -13.06 -1.18
N VAL A 509 -0.30 -13.46 0.07
CA VAL A 509 0.93 -13.20 0.84
C VAL A 509 2.00 -14.27 0.53
N PHE A 510 1.58 -15.53 0.32
CA PHE A 510 2.48 -16.67 0.17
C PHE A 510 2.84 -17.00 -1.28
N SER A 511 2.00 -16.66 -2.26
CA SER A 511 2.22 -17.04 -3.65
C SER A 511 2.36 -15.84 -4.59
N ALA A 512 3.35 -15.91 -5.48
CA ALA A 512 3.42 -15.08 -6.67
C ALA A 512 2.70 -15.80 -7.83
N GLY A 513 1.88 -15.07 -8.61
CA GLY A 513 1.35 -15.55 -9.89
C GLY A 513 0.03 -16.34 -9.83
N LEU A 514 -0.09 -17.36 -10.67
CA LEU A 514 -1.33 -18.08 -11.01
C LEU A 514 -2.04 -18.83 -9.86
N HIS A 515 -1.39 -19.04 -8.72
CA HIS A 515 -1.93 -19.80 -7.58
C HIS A 515 -2.68 -18.96 -6.56
N ARG A 516 -3.07 -17.76 -6.94
CA ARG A 516 -3.58 -16.69 -6.08
C ARG A 516 -4.85 -17.02 -5.29
N TYR A 517 -5.63 -18.01 -5.72
CA TYR A 517 -6.96 -18.28 -5.18
C TYR A 517 -7.22 -19.76 -4.85
N LEU A 518 -6.19 -20.53 -4.48
CA LEU A 518 -6.30 -21.93 -4.12
C LEU A 518 -5.52 -22.19 -2.84
N PRO A 519 -5.98 -23.06 -1.98
CA PRO A 519 -7.33 -23.51 -1.66
C PRO A 519 -8.04 -22.64 -0.63
N LEU A 520 -7.35 -21.63 -0.05
CA LEU A 520 -7.85 -20.85 1.09
C LEU A 520 -9.01 -19.92 0.71
N ALA A 521 -8.97 -19.35 -0.51
CA ALA A 521 -10.06 -18.55 -1.07
C ALA A 521 -11.20 -19.43 -1.65
N SER A 522 -11.62 -20.45 -0.91
CA SER A 522 -12.68 -21.39 -1.30
C SER A 522 -13.54 -21.80 -0.12
N ALA A 523 -14.48 -22.70 -0.35
CA ALA A 523 -15.27 -23.31 0.71
C ALA A 523 -14.52 -24.39 1.51
N LEU A 524 -13.32 -24.81 1.08
CA LEU A 524 -12.57 -25.89 1.72
C LEU A 524 -12.27 -25.65 3.21
N PRO A 525 -11.83 -24.46 3.67
CA PRO A 525 -11.60 -24.21 5.08
C PRO A 525 -12.89 -24.39 5.92
N ALA A 526 -14.04 -23.92 5.39
CA ALA A 526 -15.33 -24.06 6.07
C ALA A 526 -15.81 -25.52 6.07
N LEU A 527 -15.59 -26.28 4.98
CA LEU A 527 -15.88 -27.72 4.90
C LEU A 527 -15.01 -28.52 5.87
N ALA A 528 -13.71 -28.25 5.94
CA ALA A 528 -12.82 -28.86 6.92
C ALA A 528 -13.30 -28.60 8.36
N GLY A 529 -13.67 -27.34 8.65
CA GLY A 529 -14.26 -26.97 9.93
C GLY A 529 -15.57 -27.72 10.21
N LEU A 530 -16.41 -27.93 9.20
CA LEU A 530 -17.65 -28.71 9.32
C LEU A 530 -17.36 -30.15 9.74
N LEU A 531 -16.41 -30.80 9.09
CA LEU A 531 -16.03 -32.19 9.41
C LEU A 531 -15.46 -32.31 10.83
N LEU A 532 -14.62 -31.36 11.24
CA LEU A 532 -13.90 -31.43 12.51
C LEU A 532 -14.78 -31.01 13.73
N PHE A 533 -15.63 -30.02 13.56
CA PHE A 533 -16.24 -29.29 14.68
C PHE A 533 -17.77 -29.34 14.76
N TYR A 534 -18.46 -29.98 13.79
CA TYR A 534 -19.91 -30.02 13.76
C TYR A 534 -20.54 -30.73 15.00
N GLY A 535 -19.80 -31.67 15.61
CA GLY A 535 -20.25 -32.43 16.78
C GLY A 535 -20.46 -31.61 18.07
N THR A 536 -19.84 -30.43 18.19
CA THR A 536 -19.90 -29.62 19.42
C THR A 536 -20.76 -28.37 19.24
N LYS A 537 -21.73 -28.16 20.14
CA LYS A 537 -22.68 -27.03 20.08
C LYS A 537 -21.97 -25.66 19.99
N ARG A 538 -20.92 -25.44 20.80
CA ARG A 538 -20.17 -24.17 20.82
C ARG A 538 -19.39 -23.93 19.53
N MET A 539 -18.75 -24.96 19.00
CA MET A 539 -17.97 -24.89 17.79
C MET A 539 -18.85 -24.72 16.55
N ARG A 540 -20.08 -25.24 16.53
CA ARG A 540 -21.03 -24.99 15.44
C ARG A 540 -21.33 -23.50 15.27
N ALA A 541 -21.53 -22.77 16.37
CA ALA A 541 -21.78 -21.33 16.30
C ALA A 541 -20.61 -20.56 15.66
N GLY A 542 -19.36 -20.89 16.05
CA GLY A 542 -18.16 -20.34 15.46
C GLY A 542 -17.98 -20.75 13.98
N LEU A 543 -18.19 -22.03 13.66
CA LEU A 543 -18.16 -22.53 12.28
C LEU A 543 -19.17 -21.81 11.38
N GLY A 544 -20.40 -21.64 11.88
CA GLY A 544 -21.44 -20.91 11.15
C GLY A 544 -21.06 -19.45 10.91
N GLY A 545 -20.46 -18.79 11.90
CA GLY A 545 -19.92 -17.45 11.76
C GLY A 545 -18.79 -17.40 10.74
N PHE A 546 -17.78 -18.26 10.87
CA PHE A 546 -16.65 -18.32 9.92
C PHE A 546 -17.12 -18.56 8.48
N ALA A 547 -18.07 -19.47 8.28
CA ALA A 547 -18.65 -19.74 6.96
C ALA A 547 -19.42 -18.53 6.40
N LEU A 548 -20.12 -17.73 7.23
CA LEU A 548 -20.72 -16.46 6.82
C LEU A 548 -19.66 -15.47 6.35
N GLY A 549 -18.59 -15.32 7.11
CA GLY A 549 -17.47 -14.43 6.76
C GLY A 549 -16.76 -14.85 5.47
N SER A 550 -16.47 -16.14 5.32
CA SER A 550 -15.89 -16.68 4.08
C SER A 550 -16.83 -16.49 2.87
N ALA A 551 -18.14 -16.64 3.05
CA ALA A 551 -19.10 -16.35 1.98
C ALA A 551 -19.10 -14.86 1.59
N ALA A 552 -18.96 -13.95 2.56
CA ALA A 552 -18.87 -12.51 2.31
C ALA A 552 -17.58 -12.16 1.52
N LEU A 553 -16.44 -12.71 1.93
CA LEU A 553 -15.16 -12.55 1.20
C LEU A 553 -15.27 -13.08 -0.23
N LEU A 554 -15.80 -14.29 -0.42
CA LEU A 554 -15.97 -14.89 -1.75
C LEU A 554 -16.94 -14.08 -2.63
N THR A 555 -17.96 -13.46 -2.03
CA THR A 555 -18.85 -12.54 -2.73
C THR A 555 -18.12 -11.28 -3.19
N GLN A 556 -17.27 -10.70 -2.34
CA GLN A 556 -16.42 -9.57 -2.74
C GLN A 556 -15.48 -9.98 -3.88
N ILE A 557 -14.82 -11.15 -3.78
CA ILE A 557 -13.95 -11.67 -4.86
C ILE A 557 -14.74 -11.83 -6.16
N ALA A 558 -15.97 -12.35 -6.12
CA ALA A 558 -16.82 -12.48 -7.30
C ALA A 558 -17.15 -11.13 -7.96
N ILE A 559 -17.25 -10.06 -7.17
CA ILE A 559 -17.54 -8.70 -7.67
C ILE A 559 -16.28 -8.05 -8.26
N THR A 560 -15.16 -8.13 -7.54
CA THR A 560 -13.97 -7.30 -7.79
C THR A 560 -12.85 -8.03 -8.53
N ALA A 561 -12.78 -9.36 -8.40
CA ALA A 561 -11.64 -10.10 -8.91
C ALA A 561 -11.70 -10.26 -10.43
N ASP A 562 -10.65 -9.86 -11.06
CA ASP A 562 -10.43 -10.02 -12.48
C ASP A 562 -9.14 -10.80 -12.76
N THR A 563 -9.26 -11.83 -13.58
CA THR A 563 -8.39 -12.27 -14.66
C THR A 563 -7.23 -13.21 -14.44
N THR A 564 -6.76 -13.57 -13.29
CA THR A 564 -5.60 -14.51 -13.23
C THR A 564 -5.95 -15.97 -12.98
N PHE A 565 -7.21 -16.31 -13.02
CA PHE A 565 -7.67 -17.70 -12.92
C PHE A 565 -7.56 -18.41 -14.27
N PHE A 566 -7.18 -19.70 -14.28
CA PHE A 566 -6.98 -20.48 -15.49
C PHE A 566 -8.21 -20.56 -16.42
N LEU A 567 -9.41 -20.27 -15.92
CA LEU A 567 -10.67 -20.19 -16.69
C LEU A 567 -11.08 -18.73 -17.00
N GLY A 568 -10.19 -17.74 -16.81
CA GLY A 568 -10.47 -16.32 -17.02
C GLY A 568 -11.37 -15.71 -15.95
N SER A 569 -11.74 -14.44 -16.13
CA SER A 569 -12.56 -13.65 -15.17
C SER A 569 -13.94 -14.26 -14.93
N PHE A 570 -14.60 -14.75 -15.95
CA PHE A 570 -15.89 -15.43 -15.83
C PHE A 570 -15.77 -16.70 -14.98
N GLY A 571 -14.76 -17.53 -15.23
CA GLY A 571 -14.50 -18.75 -14.48
C GLY A 571 -14.22 -18.48 -13.02
N LEU A 572 -13.43 -17.43 -12.72
CA LEU A 572 -13.17 -17.00 -11.35
C LEU A 572 -14.43 -16.53 -10.62
N ARG A 573 -15.25 -15.69 -11.27
CA ARG A 573 -16.52 -15.24 -10.71
C ARG A 573 -17.47 -16.40 -10.44
N ALA A 574 -17.59 -17.33 -11.38
CA ALA A 574 -18.41 -18.53 -11.21
C ALA A 574 -17.90 -19.40 -10.06
N PHE A 575 -16.58 -19.60 -9.96
CA PHE A 575 -15.95 -20.33 -8.85
C PHE A 575 -16.22 -19.65 -7.52
N ALA A 576 -16.02 -18.34 -7.41
CA ALA A 576 -16.22 -17.59 -6.16
C ALA A 576 -17.70 -17.61 -5.73
N VAL A 577 -18.65 -17.43 -6.66
CA VAL A 577 -20.08 -17.54 -6.37
C VAL A 577 -20.47 -18.94 -5.90
N ALA A 578 -20.00 -20.00 -6.59
CA ALA A 578 -20.28 -21.37 -6.19
C ALA A 578 -19.79 -21.66 -4.77
N ASN A 579 -18.56 -21.27 -4.45
CA ASN A 579 -17.97 -21.43 -3.12
C ASN A 579 -18.67 -20.57 -2.06
N ALA A 580 -19.09 -19.34 -2.40
CA ALA A 580 -19.88 -18.49 -1.50
C ALA A 580 -21.23 -19.15 -1.15
N LEU A 581 -21.90 -19.77 -2.11
CA LEU A 581 -23.15 -20.51 -1.88
C LEU A 581 -22.93 -21.73 -0.98
N VAL A 582 -21.83 -22.47 -1.18
CA VAL A 582 -21.47 -23.61 -0.30
C VAL A 582 -21.20 -23.10 1.13
N CYS A 583 -20.44 -22.02 1.29
CA CYS A 583 -20.21 -21.42 2.62
C CYS A 583 -21.52 -20.94 3.26
N ALA A 584 -22.43 -20.31 2.51
CA ALA A 584 -23.74 -19.90 3.01
C ALA A 584 -24.60 -21.11 3.42
N TRP A 585 -24.53 -22.23 2.69
CA TRP A 585 -25.18 -23.50 3.06
C TRP A 585 -24.58 -24.09 4.34
N ILE A 586 -23.26 -24.10 4.49
CA ILE A 586 -22.56 -24.53 5.73
C ILE A 586 -23.02 -23.66 6.90
N ALA A 587 -23.00 -22.33 6.72
CA ALA A 587 -23.44 -21.39 7.74
C ALA A 587 -24.89 -21.68 8.19
N ARG A 588 -25.79 -21.85 7.23
CA ARG A 588 -27.17 -22.20 7.50
C ARG A 588 -27.30 -23.51 8.29
N THR A 589 -26.55 -24.56 7.90
CA THR A 589 -26.59 -25.88 8.55
C THR A 589 -26.02 -25.83 9.98
N ALA A 590 -24.95 -25.07 10.18
CA ALA A 590 -24.30 -24.93 11.47
C ALA A 590 -25.08 -24.03 12.46
N LEU A 591 -25.78 -23.01 11.95
CA LEU A 591 -26.54 -22.05 12.76
C LEU A 591 -28.01 -22.48 12.99
N ASP A 592 -28.52 -23.51 12.29
CA ASP A 592 -29.85 -24.04 12.46
C ASP A 592 -29.93 -24.81 13.81
N GLU A 593 -30.77 -24.32 14.71
CA GLU A 593 -31.06 -24.93 16.00
C GLU A 593 -32.39 -25.68 15.90
N LYS A 594 -32.26 -26.97 15.53
CA LYS A 594 -33.39 -27.89 15.56
C LYS A 594 -33.80 -28.23 16.99
#